data_a5a928e411c6c616aa889cab04d54f0d
#
_entry.id   a5a928e411c6c616aa889cab04d54f0d
#
_cell.length_a   1.000
_cell.length_b   1.000
_cell.length_c   1.000
_cell.angle_alpha   90.00
_cell.angle_beta   90.00
_cell.angle_gamma   90.00
#
_symmetry.space_group_name_H-M   'P 1'
#
loop_
_entity.id
_entity.type
_entity.pdbx_description
1 polymer ?
#
loop_
_entity_poly.entity_id
_entity_poly.type
_entity_poly.pdbx_seq_one_letter_code
_entity_poly.pdbx_strand_id
1 'polypeptide(L)'
;MDYGLKDKVVLVTGSTKGLGKAIAELIAQEGGIPVVTGRREKEVHEIMMELREKYQDERIQGYCVDFSELSSVDFIFDVIKKDLGSIDVLINNAGIWPTAYVVDMKP
;
A
#
# COMPACT_ATOMS: atom_id res chain seq x y z
N MET A 1 -2.63 18.22 10.63
CA MET A 1 -2.24 17.41 11.81
C MET A 1 -1.18 16.39 11.38
N ASP A 2 -0.13 16.25 12.16
CA ASP A 2 0.94 15.31 11.85
C ASP A 2 0.70 13.99 12.58
N TYR A 3 0.42 12.94 11.83
CA TYR A 3 0.22 11.60 12.39
C TYR A 3 1.50 10.76 12.35
N GLY A 4 2.64 11.38 12.02
CA GLY A 4 3.89 10.64 11.91
C GLY A 4 3.98 9.78 10.67
N LEU A 5 3.18 10.04 9.64
CA LEU A 5 3.16 9.25 8.41
C LEU A 5 4.09 9.77 7.32
N LYS A 6 4.63 10.96 7.50
CA LYS A 6 5.47 11.57 6.45
C LYS A 6 6.62 10.63 6.10
N ASP A 7 6.74 10.36 4.80
CA ASP A 7 7.77 9.50 4.21
C ASP A 7 7.72 8.03 4.67
N LYS A 8 6.67 7.62 5.37
CA LYS A 8 6.49 6.23 5.78
C LYS A 8 5.91 5.42 4.62
N VAL A 9 6.46 4.24 4.41
CA VAL A 9 5.96 3.30 3.41
C VAL A 9 4.84 2.47 4.04
N VAL A 10 3.64 2.62 3.51
CA VAL A 10 2.43 1.99 4.08
C VAL A 10 1.81 1.05 3.05
N LEU A 11 1.91 -0.24 3.30
CA LEU A 11 1.29 -1.24 2.44
C LEU A 11 -0.18 -1.39 2.82
N VAL A 12 -1.07 -1.12 1.86
CA VAL A 12 -2.52 -1.26 2.07
C VAL A 12 -3.03 -2.38 1.18
N THR A 13 -3.51 -3.47 1.79
CA THR A 13 -4.05 -4.58 1.00
C THR A 13 -5.44 -4.23 0.49
N GLY A 14 -5.73 -4.61 -0.78
CA GLY A 14 -7.03 -4.32 -1.38
C GLY A 14 -7.33 -2.83 -1.51
N SER A 15 -6.40 -2.07 -2.07
CA SER A 15 -6.50 -0.61 -2.09
C SER A 15 -6.93 0.01 -3.42
N THR A 16 -7.49 -0.78 -4.32
CA THR A 16 -7.94 -0.24 -5.62
C THR A 16 -9.35 0.36 -5.57
N LYS A 17 -10.13 0.07 -4.55
CA LYS A 17 -11.49 0.57 -4.44
C LYS A 17 -11.96 0.57 -2.99
N GLY A 18 -13.10 1.22 -2.74
CA GLY A 18 -13.75 1.20 -1.44
C GLY A 18 -12.89 1.80 -0.33
N LEU A 19 -12.98 1.18 0.85
CA LEU A 19 -12.27 1.63 2.04
C LEU A 19 -10.76 1.61 1.85
N GLY A 20 -10.23 0.58 1.20
CA GLY A 20 -8.78 0.49 0.96
C GLY A 20 -8.25 1.65 0.14
N LYS A 21 -8.99 2.05 -0.90
CA LYS A 21 -8.61 3.20 -1.71
C LYS A 21 -8.65 4.49 -0.89
N ALA A 22 -9.69 4.66 -0.08
CA ALA A 22 -9.82 5.83 0.78
C ALA A 22 -8.66 5.92 1.78
N ILE A 23 -8.23 4.79 2.34
CA ILE A 23 -7.10 4.73 3.25
C ILE A 23 -5.81 5.11 2.54
N ALA A 24 -5.57 4.57 1.35
CA ALA A 24 -4.37 4.89 0.57
C ALA A 24 -4.32 6.38 0.24
N GLU A 25 -5.46 6.96 -0.11
CA GLU A 25 -5.54 8.38 -0.41
C GLU A 25 -5.26 9.24 0.82
N LEU A 26 -5.81 8.86 1.97
CA LEU A 26 -5.56 9.56 3.22
C LEU A 26 -4.06 9.54 3.57
N ILE A 27 -3.42 8.39 3.40
CA ILE A 27 -1.98 8.26 3.65
C ILE A 27 -1.18 9.20 2.76
N ALA A 28 -1.50 9.23 1.47
CA ALA A 28 -0.82 10.13 0.52
C ALA A 28 -1.04 11.60 0.91
N GLN A 29 -2.25 11.94 1.32
CA GLN A 29 -2.60 13.29 1.76
C GLN A 29 -1.76 13.73 2.96
N GLU A 30 -1.42 12.81 3.84
CA GLU A 30 -0.61 13.08 5.04
C GLU A 30 0.90 12.96 4.78
N GLY A 31 1.31 12.83 3.54
CA GLY A 31 2.72 12.77 3.16
C GLY A 31 3.36 11.40 3.26
N GLY A 32 2.57 10.36 3.53
CA GLY A 32 3.05 8.99 3.51
C GLY A 32 3.13 8.45 2.09
N ILE A 33 3.68 7.28 1.95
CA ILE A 33 3.86 6.60 0.66
C ILE A 33 2.98 5.36 0.65
N PRO A 34 1.73 5.46 0.17
CA PRO A 34 0.88 4.28 0.10
C PRO A 34 1.38 3.34 -1.00
N VAL A 35 1.35 2.05 -0.72
CA VAL A 35 1.61 1.02 -1.71
C VAL A 35 0.26 0.43 -2.08
N VAL A 36 -0.16 0.67 -3.31
CA VAL A 36 -1.46 0.23 -3.82
C VAL A 36 -1.37 -1.23 -4.23
N THR A 37 -2.31 -2.05 -3.78
CA THR A 37 -2.34 -3.46 -4.16
C THR A 37 -3.75 -3.90 -4.56
N GLY A 38 -3.81 -4.87 -5.43
CA GLY A 38 -5.06 -5.46 -5.88
C GLY A 38 -4.77 -6.63 -6.81
N ARG A 39 -5.81 -7.39 -7.13
CA ARG A 39 -5.66 -8.56 -7.98
C ARG A 39 -5.70 -8.25 -9.47
N ARG A 40 -6.11 -7.04 -9.85
CA ARG A 40 -6.24 -6.66 -11.26
C ARG A 40 -5.21 -5.58 -11.58
N GLU A 41 -4.27 -5.94 -12.43
CA GLU A 41 -3.15 -5.07 -12.80
C GLU A 41 -3.61 -3.70 -13.31
N LYS A 42 -4.62 -3.67 -14.17
CA LYS A 42 -5.12 -2.41 -14.73
C LYS A 42 -5.64 -1.48 -13.64
N GLU A 43 -6.44 -2.00 -12.70
CA GLU A 43 -6.98 -1.20 -11.62
C GLU A 43 -5.86 -0.66 -10.72
N VAL A 44 -4.90 -1.51 -10.39
CA VAL A 44 -3.75 -1.12 -9.57
C VAL A 44 -2.98 0.02 -10.23
N HIS A 45 -2.70 -0.12 -11.52
CA HIS A 45 -1.96 0.89 -12.27
C HIS A 45 -2.72 2.23 -12.32
N GLU A 46 -4.02 2.17 -12.58
CA GLU A 46 -4.84 3.38 -12.65
C GLU A 46 -4.85 4.14 -11.33
N ILE A 47 -5.03 3.44 -10.21
CA ILE A 47 -5.05 4.08 -8.90
C ILE A 47 -3.67 4.62 -8.53
N MET A 48 -2.62 3.86 -8.80
CA MET A 48 -1.26 4.33 -8.57
C MET A 48 -0.99 5.64 -9.30
N MET A 49 -1.31 5.70 -10.58
CA MET A 49 -1.09 6.89 -11.37
C MET A 49 -1.93 8.07 -10.91
N GLU A 50 -3.19 7.81 -10.54
CA GLU A 50 -4.08 8.83 -9.99
C GLU A 50 -3.47 9.47 -8.74
N LEU A 51 -2.99 8.65 -7.83
CA LEU A 51 -2.42 9.15 -6.58
C LEU A 51 -1.09 9.88 -6.79
N ARG A 52 -0.24 9.36 -7.68
CA ARG A 52 1.02 10.02 -8.03
C ARG A 52 0.77 11.43 -8.56
N GLU A 53 -0.18 11.56 -9.47
CA GLU A 53 -0.50 12.84 -10.07
C GLU A 53 -1.13 13.79 -9.05
N LYS A 54 -2.11 13.32 -8.32
CA LYS A 54 -2.85 14.16 -7.37
C LYS A 54 -1.96 14.71 -6.25
N TYR A 55 -1.05 13.89 -5.74
CA TYR A 55 -0.22 14.25 -4.60
C TYR A 55 1.23 14.57 -4.98
N GLN A 56 1.54 14.56 -6.28
CA GLN A 56 2.87 14.89 -6.81
C GLN A 56 3.96 14.05 -6.10
N ASP A 57 3.72 12.75 -5.96
CA ASP A 57 4.65 11.85 -5.28
C ASP A 57 4.92 10.61 -6.14
N GLU A 58 6.07 10.61 -6.82
CA GLU A 58 6.49 9.51 -7.69
C GLU A 58 6.91 8.27 -6.92
N ARG A 59 7.03 8.36 -5.59
CA ARG A 59 7.40 7.21 -4.75
C ARG A 59 6.24 6.24 -4.57
N ILE A 60 5.00 6.68 -4.80
CA ILE A 60 3.81 5.83 -4.68
C ILE A 60 3.91 4.70 -5.70
N GLN A 61 3.79 3.47 -5.23
CA GLN A 61 3.92 2.28 -6.07
C GLN A 61 2.63 1.46 -6.05
N GLY A 62 2.49 0.61 -7.05
CA GLY A 62 1.37 -0.30 -7.12
C GLY A 62 1.85 -1.69 -7.55
N TYR A 63 1.27 -2.72 -6.96
CA TYR A 63 1.63 -4.10 -7.26
C TYR A 63 0.38 -4.95 -7.41
N CYS A 64 0.34 -5.74 -8.47
CA CYS A 64 -0.72 -6.72 -8.67
C CYS A 64 -0.35 -7.97 -7.86
N VAL A 65 -1.15 -8.29 -6.85
CA VAL A 65 -0.88 -9.40 -5.97
C VAL A 65 -2.16 -10.00 -5.42
N ASP A 66 -2.17 -11.32 -5.27
CA ASP A 66 -3.26 -12.03 -4.62
C ASP A 66 -2.79 -12.47 -3.24
N PHE A 67 -3.25 -11.77 -2.19
CA PHE A 67 -2.84 -12.03 -0.83
C PHE A 67 -3.38 -13.34 -0.25
N SER A 68 -4.27 -14.03 -0.97
CA SER A 68 -4.73 -15.36 -0.56
C SER A 68 -3.67 -16.43 -0.79
N GLU A 69 -2.61 -16.13 -1.56
CA GLU A 69 -1.51 -17.03 -1.83
C GLU A 69 -0.28 -16.63 -1.03
N LEU A 70 0.15 -17.48 -0.08
CA LEU A 70 1.26 -17.18 0.82
C LEU A 70 2.57 -16.87 0.10
N SER A 71 2.86 -17.60 -0.99
CA SER A 71 4.08 -17.36 -1.75
C SER A 71 4.10 -15.97 -2.38
N SER A 72 2.93 -15.46 -2.78
CA SER A 72 2.81 -14.12 -3.33
C SER A 72 3.07 -13.06 -2.27
N VAL A 73 2.67 -13.31 -1.03
CA VAL A 73 2.88 -12.38 0.09
C VAL A 73 4.38 -12.18 0.36
N ASP A 74 5.13 -13.27 0.47
CA ASP A 74 6.58 -13.17 0.69
C ASP A 74 7.26 -12.44 -0.46
N PHE A 75 6.90 -12.79 -1.68
CA PHE A 75 7.47 -12.18 -2.86
C PHE A 75 7.23 -10.66 -2.88
N ILE A 76 5.99 -10.24 -2.61
CA ILE A 76 5.65 -8.82 -2.69
C ILE A 76 6.35 -8.01 -1.59
N PHE A 77 6.52 -8.57 -0.40
CA PHE A 77 7.25 -7.90 0.66
C PHE A 77 8.69 -7.65 0.26
N ASP A 78 9.34 -8.65 -0.35
CA ASP A 78 10.72 -8.49 -0.81
C ASP A 78 10.84 -7.44 -1.90
N VAL A 79 9.91 -7.44 -2.86
CA VAL A 79 9.90 -6.46 -3.95
C VAL A 79 9.72 -5.04 -3.42
N ILE A 80 8.79 -4.84 -2.49
CA ILE A 80 8.55 -3.51 -1.92
C ILE A 80 9.77 -3.02 -1.16
N LYS A 81 10.42 -3.88 -0.37
CA LYS A 81 11.62 -3.51 0.35
C LYS A 81 12.75 -3.14 -0.60
N LYS A 82 12.86 -3.84 -1.72
CA LYS A 82 13.86 -3.54 -2.74
C LYS A 82 13.58 -2.18 -3.40
N ASP A 83 12.33 -1.93 -3.76
CA ASP A 83 11.97 -0.71 -4.49
C ASP A 83 11.91 0.53 -3.61
N LEU A 84 11.44 0.39 -2.38
CA LEU A 84 11.18 1.51 -1.49
C LEU A 84 12.03 1.53 -0.22
N GLY A 85 12.84 0.50 -0.01
CA GLY A 85 13.76 0.42 1.12
C GLY A 85 13.17 -0.18 2.39
N SER A 86 11.88 -0.06 2.62
CA SER A 86 11.25 -0.57 3.83
C SER A 86 9.74 -0.72 3.64
N ILE A 87 9.12 -1.42 4.58
CA ILE A 87 7.67 -1.37 4.80
C ILE A 87 7.52 -0.95 6.26
N ASP A 88 7.05 0.25 6.48
CA ASP A 88 6.96 0.79 7.84
C ASP A 88 5.65 0.40 8.52
N VAL A 89 4.57 0.30 7.77
CA VAL A 89 3.24 -0.01 8.29
C VAL A 89 2.51 -0.93 7.31
N LEU A 90 1.77 -1.88 7.85
CA LEU A 90 0.87 -2.74 7.07
C LEU A 90 -0.56 -2.52 7.51
N ILE A 91 -1.44 -2.20 6.57
CA ILE A 91 -2.88 -2.10 6.82
C ILE A 91 -3.56 -3.23 6.06
N ASN A 92 -4.10 -4.20 6.79
CA ASN A 92 -4.78 -5.34 6.20
C ASN A 92 -6.25 -5.04 5.98
N ASN A 93 -6.57 -4.52 4.79
CA ASN A 93 -7.93 -4.19 4.40
C ASN A 93 -8.61 -5.30 3.58
N ALA A 94 -7.85 -6.19 2.98
CA ALA A 94 -8.41 -7.22 2.10
C ALA A 94 -9.16 -8.33 2.84
N GLY A 95 -9.05 -8.38 4.18
CA GLY A 95 -9.78 -9.35 5.00
C GLY A 95 -9.29 -10.79 4.90
N ILE A 96 -8.08 -11.00 4.39
CA ILE A 96 -7.51 -12.34 4.26
C ILE A 96 -6.92 -12.88 5.56
N TRP A 97 -6.70 -12.01 6.53
CA TRP A 97 -6.25 -12.40 7.88
C TRP A 97 -7.40 -12.22 8.86
N PRO A 98 -7.41 -12.95 9.98
CA PRO A 98 -8.55 -12.95 10.90
C PRO A 98 -8.90 -11.58 11.47
N THR A 99 -7.93 -10.70 11.61
CA THR A 99 -8.13 -9.37 12.19
C THR A 99 -7.42 -8.32 11.34
N ALA A 100 -8.16 -7.28 10.96
CA ALA A 100 -7.55 -6.12 10.31
C ALA A 100 -6.84 -5.29 11.38
N TYR A 101 -5.56 -4.99 11.16
CA TYR A 101 -4.77 -4.24 12.12
C TYR A 101 -3.63 -3.52 11.42
N VAL A 102 -3.07 -2.55 12.12
CA VAL A 102 -1.90 -1.81 11.64
C VAL A 102 -0.68 -2.35 12.37
N VAL A 103 0.33 -2.77 11.62
CA VAL A 103 1.56 -3.33 12.17
C VAL A 103 2.74 -2.49 11.70
N ASP A 104 3.60 -2.14 12.65
CA ASP A 104 4.87 -1.47 12.33
C ASP A 104 5.88 -2.55 11.95
N MET A 105 6.29 -2.54 10.68
CA MET A 105 7.14 -3.59 10.11
C MET A 105 8.55 -3.09 9.86
N LYS A 106 9.12 -2.41 10.80
CA LYS A 106 10.50 -1.94 10.66
C LYS A 106 11.46 -3.11 10.54
N PRO A 107 12.43 -3.01 9.64
CA PRO A 107 13.45 -4.05 9.50
C PRO A 107 14.33 -4.17 10.74
#